data_ec8cf10d29e743f8dc4ac4448dc013c4
#
_entry.id   ec8cf10d29e743f8dc4ac4448dc013c4
#
_cell.length_a   1.000
_cell.length_b   1.000
_cell.length_c   1.000
_cell.angle_alpha   90.00
_cell.angle_beta   90.00
_cell.angle_gamma   90.00
#
_symmetry.space_group_name_H-M   'P 1'
#
loop_
_entity.id
_entity.type
_entity.pdbx_description
1 polymer ?
#
loop_
_entity_poly.entity_id
_entity_poly.type
_entity_poly.pdbx_seq_one_letter_code
_entity_poly.pdbx_strand_id
1 'polypeptide(L)'
;MGGAASTLYSYLPSNPLTAAEVSKNPIVHFLPVGSLEIQETAKKLLHAAEEEDGYYALIAASSFNRRARVGQDRVPPVLTESEISAWKDRIRAAIEGSPKVLFVKNTITRVLVLPDSAESGFPHTRPEIICFPRNYSTDQFAETFVHELVHIHQRHKGGEWLNFLRDVWQFTPVGSESAKAGSVGATHRSDQLPAGLVERERLNPDTMAVPHMAWKGRWVPMKVFVAGYDRISMGGVETLWYDLENRIDVRNAPEGWMETFGTQADHPFEMAAYYIGSRKTHADVKASKEVCKWIGL
;
A
#
# COMPACT_ATOMS: atom_id res chain seq x y z
N MET A 1 -17.25 1.81 -17.73
CA MET A 1 -15.89 1.53 -17.20
C MET A 1 -15.95 0.16 -16.50
N GLY A 2 -15.74 -0.93 -17.21
CA GLY A 2 -15.96 -2.30 -16.72
C GLY A 2 -15.01 -3.31 -17.38
N GLY A 3 -13.78 -2.90 -17.76
CA GLY A 3 -12.90 -3.74 -18.56
C GLY A 3 -11.75 -4.45 -17.82
N ALA A 4 -11.24 -3.93 -16.71
CA ALA A 4 -10.05 -4.48 -16.05
C ALA A 4 -10.35 -5.69 -15.15
N ALA A 5 -11.46 -5.68 -14.41
CA ALA A 5 -11.83 -6.79 -13.51
C ALA A 5 -12.08 -8.12 -14.26
N SER A 6 -12.53 -8.06 -15.50
CA SER A 6 -12.86 -9.27 -16.29
C SER A 6 -11.62 -10.05 -16.76
N THR A 7 -10.50 -9.38 -16.93
CA THR A 7 -9.28 -10.01 -17.50
C THR A 7 -8.53 -10.86 -16.46
N LEU A 8 -8.57 -10.49 -15.19
CA LEU A 8 -7.91 -11.23 -14.10
C LEU A 8 -8.57 -12.59 -13.80
N TYR A 9 -9.87 -12.73 -14.05
CA TYR A 9 -10.59 -13.99 -13.84
C TYR A 9 -10.16 -15.14 -14.76
N SER A 10 -9.60 -14.84 -15.95
CA SER A 10 -9.20 -15.86 -16.91
C SER A 10 -7.93 -16.64 -16.55
N TYR A 11 -7.22 -16.23 -15.50
CA TYR A 11 -5.95 -16.84 -15.07
C TYR A 11 -6.05 -17.71 -13.81
N LEU A 12 -7.26 -17.96 -13.30
CA LEU A 12 -7.44 -18.84 -12.14
C LEU A 12 -7.37 -20.31 -12.56
N PRO A 13 -6.72 -21.20 -11.78
CA PRO A 13 -6.82 -22.63 -12.00
C PRO A 13 -8.29 -23.05 -11.89
N SER A 14 -8.67 -24.09 -12.63
CA SER A 14 -10.01 -24.56 -12.97
C SER A 14 -10.85 -25.10 -11.79
N ASN A 15 -10.93 -24.38 -10.69
CA ASN A 15 -11.95 -24.61 -9.68
C ASN A 15 -12.64 -23.28 -9.35
N PRO A 16 -13.58 -22.82 -10.22
CA PRO A 16 -14.27 -21.57 -9.98
C PRO A 16 -15.14 -21.74 -8.73
N LEU A 17 -14.91 -20.88 -7.73
CA LEU A 17 -15.88 -20.67 -6.66
C LEU A 17 -17.23 -20.35 -7.31
N THR A 18 -18.29 -21.01 -6.86
CA THR A 18 -19.63 -20.74 -7.36
C THR A 18 -20.04 -19.31 -6.99
N ALA A 19 -20.89 -18.68 -7.79
CA ALA A 19 -21.40 -17.34 -7.52
C ALA A 19 -22.04 -17.22 -6.11
N ALA A 20 -22.51 -18.33 -5.53
CA ALA A 20 -23.06 -18.42 -4.18
C ALA A 20 -21.98 -18.36 -3.09
N GLU A 21 -20.76 -18.83 -3.35
CA GLU A 21 -19.62 -18.74 -2.43
C GLU A 21 -19.00 -17.35 -2.45
N VAL A 22 -19.01 -16.69 -3.61
CA VAL A 22 -18.57 -15.29 -3.76
C VAL A 22 -19.48 -14.31 -3.01
N SER A 23 -20.76 -14.64 -2.83
CA SER A 23 -21.75 -13.72 -2.22
C SER A 23 -21.76 -13.71 -0.68
N LYS A 24 -21.12 -14.66 0.00
CA LYS A 24 -21.24 -14.85 1.46
C LYS A 24 -20.00 -14.52 2.28
N ASN A 25 -18.80 -14.42 1.69
CA ASN A 25 -17.57 -14.10 2.41
C ASN A 25 -16.65 -13.19 1.60
N PRO A 26 -15.95 -12.24 2.26
CA PRO A 26 -14.80 -11.57 1.66
C PRO A 26 -13.79 -12.63 1.26
N ILE A 27 -13.41 -12.64 -0.01
CA ILE A 27 -12.58 -13.71 -0.52
C ILE A 27 -11.12 -13.28 -0.49
N VAL A 28 -10.39 -13.77 0.50
CA VAL A 28 -8.93 -13.72 0.50
C VAL A 28 -8.42 -15.08 0.02
N HIS A 29 -7.69 -15.05 -1.08
CA HIS A 29 -7.10 -16.23 -1.69
C HIS A 29 -5.59 -16.21 -1.48
N PHE A 30 -5.09 -17.15 -0.71
CA PHE A 30 -3.66 -17.43 -0.75
C PHE A 30 -3.33 -18.16 -2.06
N LEU A 31 -2.37 -17.63 -2.82
CA LEU A 31 -1.83 -18.28 -4.00
C LEU A 31 -0.55 -19.06 -3.61
N PRO A 32 -0.67 -20.36 -3.29
CA PRO A 32 0.48 -21.16 -2.87
C PRO A 32 1.31 -21.55 -4.10
N VAL A 33 2.43 -20.89 -4.32
CA VAL A 33 3.33 -21.21 -5.43
C VAL A 33 4.09 -22.52 -5.09
N GLY A 34 3.43 -23.67 -5.29
CA GLY A 34 4.00 -25.00 -5.05
C GLY A 34 4.58 -25.66 -6.32
N SER A 35 4.47 -25.02 -7.48
CA SER A 35 5.00 -25.52 -8.74
C SER A 35 5.41 -24.38 -9.67
N LEU A 36 6.20 -24.69 -10.71
CA LEU A 36 6.60 -23.73 -11.74
C LEU A 36 5.38 -23.21 -12.54
N GLU A 37 4.35 -24.01 -12.74
CA GLU A 37 3.13 -23.61 -13.42
C GLU A 37 2.37 -22.53 -12.62
N ILE A 38 2.24 -22.71 -11.30
CA ILE A 38 1.61 -21.72 -10.42
C ILE A 38 2.50 -20.48 -10.32
N GLN A 39 3.83 -20.62 -10.35
CA GLN A 39 4.75 -19.50 -10.40
C GLN A 39 4.52 -18.62 -11.63
N GLU A 40 4.32 -19.21 -12.82
CA GLU A 40 4.01 -18.45 -14.03
C GLU A 40 2.64 -17.73 -13.90
N THR A 41 1.67 -18.35 -13.25
CA THR A 41 0.39 -17.68 -12.94
C THR A 41 0.59 -16.50 -12.01
N ALA A 42 1.39 -16.63 -10.98
CA ALA A 42 1.72 -15.54 -10.04
C ALA A 42 2.45 -14.38 -10.74
N LYS A 43 3.39 -14.68 -11.65
CA LYS A 43 4.06 -13.67 -12.48
C LYS A 43 3.08 -12.89 -13.36
N LYS A 44 2.11 -13.56 -13.98
CA LYS A 44 1.07 -12.92 -14.81
C LYS A 44 0.19 -11.98 -13.96
N LEU A 45 -0.15 -12.36 -12.72
CA LEU A 45 -0.90 -11.51 -11.81
C LEU A 45 -0.11 -10.24 -11.43
N LEU A 46 1.18 -10.38 -11.12
CA LEU A 46 2.05 -9.23 -10.83
C LEU A 46 2.23 -8.33 -12.06
N HIS A 47 2.29 -8.92 -13.26
CA HIS A 47 2.35 -8.15 -14.50
C HIS A 47 1.06 -7.36 -14.74
N ALA A 48 -0.10 -7.98 -14.54
CA ALA A 48 -1.38 -7.29 -14.65
C ALA A 48 -1.51 -6.14 -13.62
N ALA A 49 -1.02 -6.34 -12.39
CA ALA A 49 -0.95 -5.29 -11.40
C ALA A 49 -0.02 -4.14 -11.83
N GLU A 50 1.09 -4.44 -12.51
CA GLU A 50 1.99 -3.44 -13.07
C GLU A 50 1.33 -2.65 -14.22
N GLU A 51 0.57 -3.30 -15.08
CA GLU A 51 -0.20 -2.61 -16.13
C GLU A 51 -1.23 -1.65 -15.55
N GLU A 52 -1.74 -1.94 -14.35
CA GLU A 52 -2.72 -1.10 -13.66
C GLU A 52 -2.06 0.07 -12.91
N ASP A 53 -1.00 -0.16 -12.12
CA ASP A 53 -0.43 0.86 -11.23
C ASP A 53 0.88 1.49 -11.73
N GLY A 54 1.58 0.89 -12.69
CA GLY A 54 2.82 1.41 -13.29
C GLY A 54 3.99 1.56 -12.31
N TYR A 55 3.95 0.88 -11.17
CA TYR A 55 4.90 1.04 -10.07
C TYR A 55 6.36 0.81 -10.50
N TYR A 56 6.65 -0.29 -11.22
CA TYR A 56 8.02 -0.58 -11.65
C TYR A 56 8.51 0.38 -12.72
N ALA A 57 7.63 0.89 -13.57
CA ALA A 57 7.98 1.92 -14.53
C ALA A 57 8.42 3.21 -13.83
N LEU A 58 7.75 3.61 -12.76
CA LEU A 58 8.11 4.78 -11.95
C LEU A 58 9.41 4.56 -11.18
N ILE A 59 9.64 3.36 -10.61
CA ILE A 59 10.93 3.00 -10.01
C ILE A 59 12.06 3.14 -11.04
N ALA A 60 11.86 2.62 -12.24
CA ALA A 60 12.88 2.67 -13.31
C ALA A 60 13.18 4.12 -13.75
N ALA A 61 12.19 5.00 -13.71
CA ALA A 61 12.32 6.41 -14.05
C ALA A 61 13.05 7.25 -12.97
N SER A 62 12.98 6.86 -11.68
CA SER A 62 13.66 7.54 -10.58
C SER A 62 15.03 6.93 -10.31
N SER A 63 16.08 7.75 -10.33
CA SER A 63 17.44 7.30 -10.09
C SER A 63 17.65 6.81 -8.64
N PHE A 64 17.00 7.44 -7.68
CA PHE A 64 17.06 7.06 -6.27
C PHE A 64 16.32 5.74 -6.01
N ASN A 65 15.08 5.63 -6.49
CA ASN A 65 14.29 4.41 -6.31
C ASN A 65 14.92 3.21 -7.00
N ARG A 66 15.46 3.37 -8.21
CA ARG A 66 16.16 2.33 -8.94
C ARG A 66 17.41 1.85 -8.18
N ARG A 67 18.25 2.77 -7.67
CA ARG A 67 19.45 2.43 -6.92
C ARG A 67 19.12 1.74 -5.59
N ALA A 68 18.10 2.18 -4.88
CA ALA A 68 17.67 1.59 -3.62
C ALA A 68 17.18 0.13 -3.77
N ARG A 69 16.78 -0.27 -4.99
CA ARG A 69 16.22 -1.60 -5.29
C ARG A 69 17.10 -2.45 -6.19
N VAL A 70 18.38 -2.08 -6.38
CA VAL A 70 19.32 -2.90 -7.14
C VAL A 70 19.47 -4.28 -6.47
N GLY A 71 19.39 -5.34 -7.29
CA GLY A 71 19.54 -6.73 -6.84
C GLY A 71 18.32 -7.32 -6.14
N GLN A 72 17.20 -6.62 -6.10
CA GLN A 72 15.94 -7.19 -5.61
C GLN A 72 15.37 -8.20 -6.61
N ASP A 73 15.03 -9.39 -6.11
CA ASP A 73 14.26 -10.38 -6.85
C ASP A 73 12.79 -10.26 -6.50
N ARG A 74 11.93 -10.33 -7.51
CA ARG A 74 10.46 -10.22 -7.40
C ARG A 74 9.75 -11.43 -7.96
N VAL A 75 10.50 -12.45 -8.35
CA VAL A 75 9.91 -13.70 -8.83
C VAL A 75 9.39 -14.50 -7.65
N PRO A 76 8.07 -14.79 -7.57
CA PRO A 76 7.52 -15.57 -6.47
C PRO A 76 8.25 -16.91 -6.32
N PRO A 77 8.77 -17.26 -5.13
CA PRO A 77 9.50 -18.50 -4.95
C PRO A 77 8.58 -19.72 -4.98
N VAL A 78 9.07 -20.84 -5.45
CA VAL A 78 8.39 -22.12 -5.24
C VAL A 78 8.53 -22.50 -3.77
N LEU A 79 7.39 -22.70 -3.11
CA LEU A 79 7.30 -23.03 -1.69
C LEU A 79 7.19 -24.55 -1.50
N THR A 80 7.74 -25.05 -0.41
CA THR A 80 7.54 -26.43 0.04
C THR A 80 6.13 -26.63 0.62
N GLU A 81 5.65 -27.87 0.70
CA GLU A 81 4.35 -28.18 1.29
C GLU A 81 4.23 -27.69 2.75
N SER A 82 5.32 -27.78 3.53
CA SER A 82 5.34 -27.29 4.90
C SER A 82 5.22 -25.77 5.00
N GLU A 83 5.86 -25.02 4.10
CA GLU A 83 5.73 -23.56 4.01
C GLU A 83 4.30 -23.18 3.59
N ILE A 84 3.74 -23.87 2.60
CA ILE A 84 2.36 -23.65 2.14
C ILE A 84 1.39 -23.86 3.30
N SER A 85 1.54 -24.93 4.07
CA SER A 85 0.68 -25.19 5.24
C SER A 85 0.81 -24.08 6.27
N ALA A 86 2.03 -23.71 6.65
CA ALA A 86 2.29 -22.63 7.61
C ALA A 86 1.71 -21.28 7.18
N TRP A 87 1.80 -20.95 5.89
CA TRP A 87 1.22 -19.74 5.34
C TRP A 87 -0.31 -19.76 5.37
N LYS A 88 -0.94 -20.89 5.01
CA LYS A 88 -2.40 -21.07 5.07
C LYS A 88 -2.93 -20.83 6.49
N ASP A 89 -2.27 -21.39 7.50
CA ASP A 89 -2.71 -21.28 8.89
C ASP A 89 -2.58 -19.84 9.41
N ARG A 90 -1.47 -19.16 9.11
CA ARG A 90 -1.29 -17.74 9.46
C ARG A 90 -2.31 -16.83 8.80
N ILE A 91 -2.54 -17.00 7.49
CA ILE A 91 -3.51 -16.20 6.76
C ILE A 91 -4.92 -16.44 7.27
N ARG A 92 -5.29 -17.69 7.54
CA ARG A 92 -6.61 -18.03 8.12
C ARG A 92 -6.81 -17.31 9.45
N ALA A 93 -5.86 -17.42 10.36
CA ALA A 93 -5.92 -16.74 11.66
C ALA A 93 -6.03 -15.22 11.52
N ALA A 94 -5.28 -14.62 10.59
CA ALA A 94 -5.35 -13.19 10.32
C ALA A 94 -6.71 -12.77 9.76
N ILE A 95 -7.30 -13.53 8.83
CA ILE A 95 -8.63 -13.27 8.28
C ILE A 95 -9.70 -13.33 9.39
N GLU A 96 -9.64 -14.35 10.27
CA GLU A 96 -10.57 -14.50 11.39
C GLU A 96 -10.50 -13.32 12.36
N GLY A 97 -9.29 -12.80 12.62
CA GLY A 97 -9.04 -11.64 13.50
C GLY A 97 -9.28 -10.28 12.84
N SER A 98 -9.44 -10.22 11.53
CA SER A 98 -9.56 -8.95 10.79
C SER A 98 -10.97 -8.33 10.90
N PRO A 99 -11.06 -6.98 10.94
CA PRO A 99 -12.34 -6.28 10.89
C PRO A 99 -13.10 -6.59 9.60
N LYS A 100 -14.34 -7.06 9.75
CA LYS A 100 -15.15 -7.47 8.58
C LYS A 100 -15.47 -6.33 7.61
N VAL A 101 -15.49 -5.10 8.10
CA VAL A 101 -15.74 -3.89 7.30
C VAL A 101 -14.65 -3.64 6.24
N LEU A 102 -13.42 -4.13 6.46
CA LEU A 102 -12.30 -3.96 5.52
C LEU A 102 -12.43 -4.85 4.28
N PHE A 103 -13.28 -5.86 4.32
CA PHE A 103 -13.45 -6.74 3.18
C PHE A 103 -14.46 -6.15 2.19
N VAL A 104 -14.01 -5.87 0.99
CA VAL A 104 -14.86 -5.30 -0.07
C VAL A 104 -15.66 -6.41 -0.72
N LYS A 105 -16.99 -6.22 -0.79
CA LYS A 105 -17.89 -7.20 -1.43
C LYS A 105 -17.51 -7.35 -2.92
N ASN A 106 -17.55 -8.58 -3.40
CA ASN A 106 -17.27 -8.94 -4.79
C ASN A 106 -15.83 -8.65 -5.24
N THR A 107 -14.90 -8.50 -4.30
CA THR A 107 -13.49 -8.34 -4.59
C THR A 107 -12.71 -9.56 -4.11
N ILE A 108 -11.82 -10.05 -4.94
CA ILE A 108 -10.89 -11.12 -4.58
C ILE A 108 -9.56 -10.48 -4.21
N THR A 109 -9.20 -10.56 -2.93
CA THR A 109 -7.86 -10.18 -2.47
C THR A 109 -6.96 -11.42 -2.53
N ARG A 110 -5.82 -11.31 -3.19
CA ARG A 110 -4.84 -12.40 -3.26
C ARG A 110 -3.71 -12.14 -2.29
N VAL A 111 -3.22 -13.21 -1.64
CA VAL A 111 -1.99 -13.15 -0.87
C VAL A 111 -0.90 -13.91 -1.62
N LEU A 112 0.21 -13.27 -1.86
CA LEU A 112 1.35 -13.81 -2.58
C LEU A 112 2.62 -13.71 -1.73
N VAL A 113 3.41 -14.76 -1.73
CA VAL A 113 4.73 -14.77 -1.09
C VAL A 113 5.79 -14.40 -2.13
N LEU A 114 6.62 -13.43 -1.79
CA LEU A 114 7.74 -12.95 -2.59
C LEU A 114 9.09 -13.29 -1.93
N PRO A 115 10.21 -13.22 -2.65
CA PRO A 115 11.53 -13.31 -2.04
C PRO A 115 11.74 -12.22 -0.98
N ASP A 116 12.57 -12.50 0.03
CA ASP A 116 12.87 -11.54 1.10
C ASP A 116 13.60 -10.29 0.60
N SER A 117 14.17 -10.32 -0.60
CA SER A 117 14.76 -9.15 -1.25
C SER A 117 13.73 -8.23 -1.89
N ALA A 118 12.53 -8.72 -2.20
CA ALA A 118 11.47 -7.88 -2.77
C ALA A 118 11.11 -6.75 -1.80
N GLU A 119 11.12 -5.51 -2.29
CA GLU A 119 10.91 -4.29 -1.50
C GLU A 119 11.71 -4.25 -0.17
N SER A 120 12.91 -4.90 -0.15
CA SER A 120 13.77 -5.06 1.04
C SER A 120 13.10 -5.75 2.22
N GLY A 121 12.21 -6.69 1.96
CA GLY A 121 11.49 -7.47 2.96
C GLY A 121 10.30 -6.73 3.58
N PHE A 122 9.86 -5.62 3.00
CA PHE A 122 8.64 -4.95 3.42
C PHE A 122 7.42 -5.61 2.77
N PRO A 123 6.40 -6.00 3.55
CA PRO A 123 5.08 -6.30 3.03
C PRO A 123 4.55 -5.11 2.26
N HIS A 124 3.72 -5.36 1.28
CA HIS A 124 3.13 -4.28 0.48
C HIS A 124 1.92 -4.78 -0.32
N THR A 125 1.12 -3.83 -0.77
CA THR A 125 -0.07 -4.09 -1.56
C THR A 125 0.12 -3.62 -3.01
N ARG A 126 -0.22 -4.48 -3.96
CA ARG A 126 -0.43 -4.13 -5.37
C ARG A 126 -1.94 -4.24 -5.68
N PRO A 127 -2.42 -3.81 -6.84
CA PRO A 127 -3.83 -4.00 -7.20
C PRO A 127 -4.31 -5.43 -6.91
N GLU A 128 -5.27 -5.56 -5.99
CA GLU A 128 -5.87 -6.83 -5.52
C GLU A 128 -4.90 -7.88 -4.94
N ILE A 129 -3.63 -7.52 -4.69
CA ILE A 129 -2.62 -8.46 -4.18
C ILE A 129 -1.95 -7.90 -2.93
N ILE A 130 -1.91 -8.68 -1.87
CA ILE A 130 -1.07 -8.45 -0.69
C ILE A 130 0.19 -9.30 -0.86
N CYS A 131 1.35 -8.68 -0.83
CA CYS A 131 2.66 -9.32 -0.98
C CYS A 131 3.38 -9.40 0.36
N PHE A 132 3.79 -10.60 0.76
CA PHE A 132 4.61 -10.81 1.95
C PHE A 132 5.98 -11.38 1.57
N PRO A 133 7.06 -10.97 2.21
CA PRO A 133 8.35 -11.64 2.07
C PRO A 133 8.30 -13.06 2.67
N ARG A 134 9.07 -14.01 2.09
CA ARG A 134 9.01 -15.44 2.42
C ARG A 134 9.20 -15.72 3.92
N ASN A 135 10.15 -15.03 4.55
CA ASN A 135 10.51 -15.21 5.95
C ASN A 135 9.91 -14.13 6.86
N TYR A 136 8.73 -13.59 6.50
CA TYR A 136 8.10 -12.55 7.32
C TYR A 136 7.80 -13.04 8.74
N SER A 137 8.13 -12.21 9.75
CA SER A 137 7.96 -12.54 11.17
C SER A 137 6.50 -12.85 11.51
N THR A 138 6.31 -13.84 12.42
CA THR A 138 4.97 -14.25 12.87
C THR A 138 4.35 -13.29 13.87
N ASP A 139 5.16 -12.57 14.65
CA ASP A 139 4.68 -11.82 15.82
C ASP A 139 3.79 -10.62 15.45
N GLN A 140 4.08 -10.00 14.30
CA GLN A 140 3.33 -8.85 13.79
C GLN A 140 2.44 -9.19 12.59
N PHE A 141 2.37 -10.45 12.19
CA PHE A 141 1.70 -10.85 10.95
C PHE A 141 0.25 -10.38 10.88
N ALA A 142 -0.51 -10.57 11.95
CA ALA A 142 -1.94 -10.22 11.97
C ALA A 142 -2.16 -8.70 11.85
N GLU A 143 -1.35 -7.88 12.52
CA GLU A 143 -1.44 -6.42 12.43
C GLU A 143 -1.05 -5.93 11.04
N THR A 144 0.04 -6.48 10.50
CA THR A 144 0.48 -6.14 9.14
C THR A 144 -0.51 -6.62 8.09
N PHE A 145 -1.10 -7.81 8.26
CA PHE A 145 -2.16 -8.28 7.35
C PHE A 145 -3.35 -7.31 7.33
N VAL A 146 -3.77 -6.81 8.49
CA VAL A 146 -4.84 -5.78 8.58
C VAL A 146 -4.40 -4.49 7.91
N HIS A 147 -3.15 -4.05 8.11
CA HIS A 147 -2.57 -2.87 7.45
C HIS A 147 -2.68 -2.99 5.91
N GLU A 148 -2.19 -4.10 5.34
CA GLU A 148 -2.26 -4.35 3.90
C GLU A 148 -3.71 -4.46 3.39
N LEU A 149 -4.60 -5.05 4.19
CA LEU A 149 -6.02 -5.14 3.86
C LEU A 149 -6.69 -3.75 3.81
N VAL A 150 -6.24 -2.80 4.64
CA VAL A 150 -6.68 -1.40 4.55
C VAL A 150 -6.30 -0.81 3.20
N HIS A 151 -5.10 -1.06 2.67
CA HIS A 151 -4.71 -0.57 1.34
C HIS A 151 -5.56 -1.16 0.21
N ILE A 152 -5.95 -2.43 0.29
CA ILE A 152 -6.95 -3.00 -0.63
C ILE A 152 -8.28 -2.24 -0.53
N HIS A 153 -8.77 -2.01 0.70
CA HIS A 153 -10.01 -1.27 0.91
C HIS A 153 -9.91 0.18 0.40
N GLN A 154 -8.77 0.84 0.60
CA GLN A 154 -8.51 2.20 0.12
C GLN A 154 -8.56 2.28 -1.41
N ARG A 155 -7.99 1.30 -2.12
CA ARG A 155 -8.04 1.25 -3.59
C ARG A 155 -9.47 1.13 -4.12
N HIS A 156 -10.29 0.31 -3.48
CA HIS A 156 -11.69 0.10 -3.89
C HIS A 156 -12.63 1.22 -3.46
N LYS A 157 -12.34 1.89 -2.35
CA LYS A 157 -13.16 2.91 -1.72
C LYS A 157 -12.52 4.31 -1.75
N GLY A 158 -11.66 4.56 -2.73
CA GLY A 158 -10.82 5.75 -2.79
C GLY A 158 -11.57 7.06 -2.58
N GLY A 159 -12.76 7.22 -3.17
CA GLY A 159 -13.58 8.42 -3.00
C GLY A 159 -14.07 8.62 -1.55
N GLU A 160 -14.46 7.53 -0.86
CA GLU A 160 -14.88 7.57 0.54
C GLU A 160 -13.69 7.96 1.45
N TRP A 161 -12.50 7.38 1.19
CA TRP A 161 -11.27 7.71 1.90
C TRP A 161 -10.82 9.15 1.69
N LEU A 162 -10.84 9.64 0.45
CA LEU A 162 -10.50 11.04 0.16
C LEU A 162 -11.45 12.02 0.87
N ASN A 163 -12.74 11.71 0.94
CA ASN A 163 -13.70 12.51 1.70
C ASN A 163 -13.38 12.50 3.21
N PHE A 164 -13.11 11.31 3.78
CA PHE A 164 -12.69 11.21 5.18
C PHE A 164 -11.43 12.05 5.46
N LEU A 165 -10.40 11.88 4.64
CA LEU A 165 -9.13 12.62 4.81
C LEU A 165 -9.33 14.12 4.72
N ARG A 166 -10.18 14.58 3.80
CA ARG A 166 -10.51 16.01 3.66
C ARG A 166 -11.31 16.54 4.86
N ASP A 167 -12.38 15.85 5.20
CA ASP A 167 -13.41 16.38 6.12
C ASP A 167 -13.02 16.21 7.59
N VAL A 168 -12.20 15.17 7.91
CA VAL A 168 -11.81 14.86 9.29
C VAL A 168 -10.36 15.21 9.56
N TRP A 169 -9.43 14.76 8.71
CA TRP A 169 -8.00 14.99 8.90
C TRP A 169 -7.47 16.24 8.21
N GLN A 170 -8.30 16.96 7.44
CA GLN A 170 -7.97 18.19 6.74
C GLN A 170 -6.85 18.03 5.69
N PHE A 171 -6.79 16.87 5.04
CA PHE A 171 -5.91 16.66 3.89
C PHE A 171 -6.62 16.98 2.59
N THR A 172 -5.94 17.70 1.71
CA THR A 172 -6.41 17.99 0.36
C THR A 172 -5.41 17.50 -0.68
N PRO A 173 -5.85 16.98 -1.84
CA PRO A 173 -4.95 16.62 -2.93
C PRO A 173 -4.11 17.81 -3.38
N VAL A 174 -2.81 17.54 -3.70
CA VAL A 174 -1.89 18.53 -4.26
C VAL A 174 -1.90 18.41 -5.78
N GLY A 175 -2.11 19.52 -6.48
CA GLY A 175 -2.19 19.57 -7.94
C GLY A 175 -3.56 19.94 -8.48
N SER A 176 -3.69 20.07 -9.80
CA SER A 176 -4.94 20.46 -10.43
C SER A 176 -6.02 19.41 -10.23
N GLU A 177 -7.29 19.82 -10.14
CA GLU A 177 -8.50 18.97 -9.99
C GLU A 177 -8.63 17.87 -11.07
N SER A 178 -7.80 17.90 -12.10
CA SER A 178 -7.77 16.89 -13.17
C SER A 178 -7.10 15.56 -12.78
N ALA A 179 -6.48 15.46 -11.62
CA ALA A 179 -6.02 14.18 -11.06
C ALA A 179 -7.23 13.40 -10.55
N LYS A 180 -8.04 12.87 -11.45
CA LYS A 180 -9.13 11.94 -11.10
C LYS A 180 -8.51 10.73 -10.41
N ALA A 181 -8.94 10.48 -9.18
CA ALA A 181 -8.66 9.22 -8.50
C ALA A 181 -8.93 8.05 -9.47
N GLY A 182 -7.92 7.25 -9.77
CA GLY A 182 -8.03 6.11 -10.67
C GLY A 182 -7.34 6.24 -12.04
N SER A 183 -6.66 7.36 -12.35
CA SER A 183 -5.82 7.42 -13.55
C SER A 183 -4.39 6.96 -13.21
N VAL A 184 -4.01 5.84 -13.75
CA VAL A 184 -2.69 5.21 -13.60
C VAL A 184 -1.57 6.17 -14.02
N GLY A 185 -0.53 6.27 -13.19
CA GLY A 185 0.77 6.86 -13.55
C GLY A 185 0.87 8.38 -13.64
N ALA A 186 -0.24 9.11 -13.76
CA ALA A 186 -0.23 10.57 -13.91
C ALA A 186 -0.35 11.34 -12.59
N THR A 187 -0.75 10.68 -11.51
CA THR A 187 -1.16 11.30 -10.25
C THR A 187 -0.04 11.56 -9.27
N HIS A 188 1.09 10.84 -9.39
CA HIS A 188 2.21 10.96 -8.45
C HIS A 188 3.13 12.17 -8.65
N ARG A 189 2.97 12.90 -9.73
CA ARG A 189 3.84 14.06 -10.00
C ARG A 189 3.01 15.33 -10.02
N SER A 190 2.80 15.87 -8.83
CA SER A 190 2.27 17.22 -8.74
C SER A 190 3.29 18.21 -9.26
N ASP A 191 2.88 19.08 -10.19
CA ASP A 191 3.63 20.24 -10.68
C ASP A 191 3.89 21.30 -9.58
N GLN A 192 3.22 21.17 -8.43
CA GLN A 192 3.39 22.04 -7.27
C GLN A 192 4.58 21.62 -6.38
N LEU A 193 5.11 20.41 -6.56
CA LEU A 193 6.26 19.91 -5.82
C LEU A 193 7.55 20.08 -6.64
N PRO A 194 8.68 20.47 -6.03
CA PRO A 194 9.96 20.56 -6.73
C PRO A 194 10.38 19.22 -7.33
N ALA A 195 10.80 19.21 -8.59
CA ALA A 195 11.23 18.00 -9.27
C ALA A 195 12.33 17.23 -8.53
N GLY A 196 13.28 17.94 -7.91
CA GLY A 196 14.35 17.33 -7.11
C GLY A 196 13.84 16.66 -5.82
N LEU A 197 12.73 17.13 -5.25
CA LEU A 197 12.09 16.49 -4.10
C LEU A 197 11.35 15.22 -4.53
N VAL A 198 10.57 15.31 -5.60
CA VAL A 198 9.84 14.16 -6.18
C VAL A 198 10.80 13.06 -6.66
N GLU A 199 11.96 13.43 -7.22
CA GLU A 199 12.99 12.47 -7.62
C GLU A 199 13.55 11.68 -6.43
N ARG A 200 13.62 12.30 -5.25
CA ARG A 200 14.09 11.69 -4.00
C ARG A 200 12.99 10.96 -3.22
N GLU A 201 11.75 11.11 -3.61
CA GLU A 201 10.64 10.45 -2.92
C GLU A 201 10.82 8.93 -2.93
N ARG A 202 10.67 8.30 -1.76
CA ARG A 202 10.58 6.85 -1.68
C ARG A 202 9.21 6.41 -2.18
N LEU A 203 9.18 5.91 -3.40
CA LEU A 203 7.96 5.35 -3.97
C LEU A 203 7.49 4.14 -3.15
N ASN A 204 6.21 4.16 -2.79
CA ASN A 204 5.57 3.09 -2.05
C ASN A 204 4.45 2.47 -2.90
N PRO A 205 4.47 1.15 -3.18
CA PRO A 205 3.43 0.51 -3.99
C PRO A 205 2.02 0.69 -3.41
N ASP A 206 1.90 0.83 -2.09
CA ASP A 206 0.63 0.93 -1.39
C ASP A 206 -0.14 2.21 -1.74
N THR A 207 0.59 3.30 -2.00
CA THR A 207 0.02 4.63 -2.27
C THR A 207 0.14 5.08 -3.74
N MET A 208 0.50 4.17 -4.66
CA MET A 208 0.71 4.51 -6.08
C MET A 208 -0.51 5.09 -6.80
N ALA A 209 -1.71 4.73 -6.35
CA ALA A 209 -2.96 5.16 -7.00
C ALA A 209 -3.56 6.45 -6.42
N VAL A 210 -2.84 7.14 -5.53
CA VAL A 210 -3.34 8.33 -4.84
C VAL A 210 -2.41 9.52 -4.99
N PRO A 211 -2.93 10.76 -5.09
CA PRO A 211 -2.12 11.96 -5.22
C PRO A 211 -1.39 12.28 -3.92
N HIS A 212 -0.33 13.08 -3.99
CA HIS A 212 0.20 13.74 -2.81
C HIS A 212 -0.89 14.53 -2.10
N MET A 213 -0.86 14.55 -0.79
CA MET A 213 -1.90 15.17 0.04
C MET A 213 -1.28 16.25 0.93
N ALA A 214 -1.89 17.44 0.96
CA ALA A 214 -1.46 18.55 1.80
C ALA A 214 -2.35 18.66 3.04
N TRP A 215 -1.77 18.54 4.22
CA TRP A 215 -2.45 18.81 5.48
C TRP A 215 -2.70 20.30 5.66
N LYS A 216 -3.96 20.65 5.99
CA LYS A 216 -4.43 22.04 6.08
C LYS A 216 -4.13 22.86 4.81
N GLY A 217 -4.11 22.19 3.65
CA GLY A 217 -3.83 22.81 2.36
C GLY A 217 -2.38 23.31 2.17
N ARG A 218 -1.48 23.02 3.10
CA ARG A 218 -0.12 23.59 3.12
C ARG A 218 1.00 22.55 3.24
N TRP A 219 0.89 21.60 4.15
CA TRP A 219 1.99 20.72 4.54
C TRP A 219 1.89 19.35 3.88
N VAL A 220 2.78 19.04 2.96
CA VAL A 220 2.84 17.74 2.29
C VAL A 220 3.81 16.83 3.02
N PRO A 221 3.33 15.79 3.72
CA PRO A 221 4.22 14.82 4.37
C PRO A 221 4.85 13.91 3.32
N MET A 222 6.16 13.73 3.39
CA MET A 222 6.92 12.93 2.43
C MET A 222 7.98 12.07 3.11
N LYS A 223 8.22 10.89 2.57
CA LYS A 223 9.41 10.09 2.84
C LYS A 223 10.35 10.19 1.65
N VAL A 224 11.56 10.66 1.88
CA VAL A 224 12.54 10.89 0.83
C VAL A 224 13.87 10.22 1.14
N PHE A 225 14.56 9.74 0.11
CA PHE A 225 15.93 9.25 0.27
C PHE A 225 16.86 10.40 0.64
N VAL A 226 17.75 10.14 1.60
CA VAL A 226 18.72 11.14 2.06
C VAL A 226 19.70 11.43 0.94
N ALA A 227 19.85 12.69 0.57
CA ALA A 227 20.79 13.13 -0.45
C ALA A 227 22.24 13.05 0.04
N GLY A 228 23.17 12.70 -0.85
CA GLY A 228 24.62 12.69 -0.57
C GLY A 228 25.14 11.41 0.04
N TYR A 229 24.34 10.35 0.17
CA TYR A 229 24.83 9.02 0.60
C TYR A 229 25.29 8.20 -0.61
N ASP A 230 26.46 7.57 -0.49
CA ASP A 230 27.00 6.67 -1.52
C ASP A 230 26.13 5.43 -1.73
N ARG A 231 25.45 4.98 -0.66
CA ARG A 231 24.53 3.85 -0.70
C ARG A 231 23.11 4.31 -0.41
N ILE A 232 22.25 4.17 -1.40
CA ILE A 232 20.80 4.39 -1.25
C ILE A 232 20.17 3.04 -0.92
N SER A 233 19.48 2.95 0.21
CA SER A 233 18.75 1.75 0.64
C SER A 233 17.31 2.08 0.96
N MET A 234 16.41 1.09 0.91
CA MET A 234 14.99 1.27 1.22
C MET A 234 14.73 1.77 2.65
N GLY A 235 15.64 1.48 3.60
CA GLY A 235 15.58 2.00 4.96
C GLY A 235 16.27 3.35 5.14
N GLY A 236 17.03 3.82 4.13
CA GLY A 236 17.78 5.08 4.17
C GLY A 236 16.94 6.29 3.78
N VAL A 237 15.81 6.51 4.48
CA VAL A 237 14.90 7.61 4.20
C VAL A 237 14.80 8.56 5.39
N GLU A 238 14.55 9.83 5.09
CA GLU A 238 14.15 10.82 6.06
C GLU A 238 12.68 11.18 5.85
N THR A 239 12.01 11.60 6.91
CA THR A 239 10.66 12.16 6.83
C THR A 239 10.75 13.67 6.87
N LEU A 240 9.97 14.34 6.05
CA LEU A 240 9.88 15.80 6.01
C LEU A 240 8.46 16.25 5.65
N TRP A 241 8.20 17.53 5.82
CA TRP A 241 7.02 18.21 5.31
C TRP A 241 7.47 19.24 4.28
N TYR A 242 6.86 19.24 3.10
CA TYR A 242 7.05 20.32 2.15
C TYR A 242 6.00 21.40 2.39
N ASP A 243 6.45 22.61 2.65
CA ASP A 243 5.61 23.80 2.81
C ASP A 243 5.26 24.38 1.44
N LEU A 244 4.02 24.19 0.98
CA LEU A 244 3.54 24.69 -0.31
C LEU A 244 3.51 26.22 -0.37
N GLU A 245 3.31 26.90 0.76
CA GLU A 245 3.24 28.36 0.82
C GLU A 245 4.64 28.99 0.70
N ASN A 246 5.61 28.49 1.48
CA ASN A 246 6.97 29.01 1.49
C ASN A 246 7.91 28.30 0.51
N ARG A 247 7.48 27.18 -0.09
CA ARG A 247 8.23 26.34 -1.03
C ARG A 247 9.55 25.82 -0.47
N ILE A 248 9.54 25.35 0.76
CA ILE A 248 10.71 24.81 1.46
C ILE A 248 10.43 23.47 2.12
N ASP A 249 11.50 22.69 2.29
CA ASP A 249 11.49 21.46 3.08
C ASP A 249 11.58 21.80 4.57
N VAL A 250 10.72 21.20 5.39
CA VAL A 250 10.71 21.36 6.83
C VAL A 250 10.84 19.98 7.50
N ARG A 251 11.83 19.83 8.38
CA ARG A 251 12.05 18.56 9.12
C ARG A 251 11.30 18.47 10.42
N ASN A 252 10.98 19.60 11.02
CA ASN A 252 10.19 19.64 12.25
C ASN A 252 8.70 19.55 11.90
N ALA A 253 7.96 18.76 12.69
CA ALA A 253 6.52 18.64 12.50
C ALA A 253 5.84 20.02 12.58
N PRO A 254 4.89 20.32 11.67
CA PRO A 254 4.07 21.53 11.76
C PRO A 254 3.29 21.57 13.08
N GLU A 255 2.96 22.77 13.53
CA GLU A 255 2.17 22.98 14.74
C GLU A 255 0.84 22.21 14.67
N GLY A 256 0.54 21.47 15.74
CA GLY A 256 -0.66 20.63 15.88
C GLY A 256 -0.56 19.26 15.17
N TRP A 257 0.54 18.98 14.44
CA TRP A 257 0.71 17.67 13.81
C TRP A 257 0.85 16.55 14.83
N MET A 258 1.79 16.70 15.77
CA MET A 258 2.06 15.66 16.77
C MET A 258 0.88 15.43 17.71
N GLU A 259 0.13 16.45 18.06
CA GLU A 259 -1.10 16.37 18.87
C GLU A 259 -2.22 15.60 18.13
N THR A 260 -2.26 15.71 16.80
CA THR A 260 -3.28 15.06 15.98
C THR A 260 -2.88 13.63 15.64
N PHE A 261 -1.65 13.44 15.14
CA PHE A 261 -1.21 12.19 14.57
C PHE A 261 -0.26 11.38 15.45
N GLY A 262 0.45 12.01 16.40
CA GLY A 262 1.36 11.31 17.33
C GLY A 262 2.51 10.56 16.63
N THR A 263 2.77 10.84 15.36
CA THR A 263 3.77 10.16 14.54
C THR A 263 4.43 11.11 13.54
N GLN A 264 5.52 10.65 12.94
CA GLN A 264 6.22 11.39 11.90
C GLN A 264 5.42 11.44 10.59
N ALA A 265 5.91 12.28 9.66
CA ALA A 265 5.31 12.42 8.35
C ALA A 265 5.25 11.10 7.58
N ASP A 266 4.07 10.81 7.05
CA ASP A 266 3.84 9.78 6.05
C ASP A 266 2.63 10.15 5.20
N HIS A 267 2.44 9.47 4.08
CA HIS A 267 1.21 9.62 3.30
C HIS A 267 -0.02 9.29 4.17
N PRO A 268 -1.11 10.09 4.16
CA PRO A 268 -2.24 9.87 5.08
C PRO A 268 -2.94 8.51 4.90
N PHE A 269 -2.84 7.87 3.74
CA PHE A 269 -3.31 6.50 3.53
C PHE A 269 -2.48 5.50 4.33
N GLU A 270 -1.15 5.66 4.37
CA GLU A 270 -0.25 4.86 5.21
C GLU A 270 -0.55 5.05 6.70
N MET A 271 -0.73 6.31 7.11
CA MET A 271 -1.05 6.61 8.50
C MET A 271 -2.38 5.95 8.93
N ALA A 272 -3.39 5.97 8.07
CA ALA A 272 -4.67 5.32 8.33
C ALA A 272 -4.53 3.79 8.42
N ALA A 273 -3.77 3.17 7.52
CA ALA A 273 -3.50 1.73 7.55
C ALA A 273 -2.74 1.33 8.83
N TYR A 274 -1.75 2.14 9.23
CA TYR A 274 -1.00 1.95 10.46
C TYR A 274 -1.90 2.00 11.71
N TYR A 275 -2.77 3.02 11.83
CA TYR A 275 -3.65 3.13 12.99
C TYR A 275 -4.68 2.01 13.08
N ILE A 276 -5.22 1.56 11.96
CA ILE A 276 -6.19 0.47 11.94
C ILE A 276 -5.50 -0.88 12.22
N GLY A 277 -4.34 -1.12 11.62
CA GLY A 277 -3.53 -2.33 11.85
C GLY A 277 -3.10 -2.48 13.30
N SER A 278 -2.54 -1.41 13.87
CA SER A 278 -2.01 -1.37 15.24
C SER A 278 -2.93 -0.63 16.22
N ARG A 279 -4.25 -0.68 16.02
CA ARG A 279 -5.25 0.11 16.76
C ARG A 279 -5.15 0.03 18.30
N LYS A 280 -4.73 -1.12 18.84
CA LYS A 280 -4.57 -1.29 20.29
C LYS A 280 -3.43 -0.44 20.83
N THR A 281 -2.33 -0.36 20.09
CA THR A 281 -1.14 0.40 20.45
C THR A 281 -1.39 1.92 20.36
N HIS A 282 -2.26 2.34 19.42
CA HIS A 282 -2.53 3.77 19.13
C HIS A 282 -3.92 4.22 19.60
N ALA A 283 -4.52 3.52 20.57
CA ALA A 283 -5.86 3.83 21.06
C ALA A 283 -6.04 5.26 21.60
N ASP A 284 -4.96 5.91 22.05
CA ASP A 284 -5.00 7.28 22.60
C ASP A 284 -4.73 8.36 21.56
N VAL A 285 -4.23 8.03 20.38
CA VAL A 285 -3.96 9.00 19.31
C VAL A 285 -5.28 9.51 18.72
N LYS A 286 -5.42 10.82 18.57
CA LYS A 286 -6.65 11.45 18.05
C LYS A 286 -7.02 10.92 16.66
N ALA A 287 -6.09 10.95 15.72
CA ALA A 287 -6.30 10.47 14.36
C ALA A 287 -6.68 8.98 14.32
N SER A 288 -6.09 8.15 15.20
CA SER A 288 -6.44 6.73 15.33
C SER A 288 -7.90 6.55 15.77
N LYS A 289 -8.35 7.29 16.79
CA LYS A 289 -9.75 7.28 17.24
C LYS A 289 -10.72 7.68 16.13
N GLU A 290 -10.36 8.72 15.39
CA GLU A 290 -11.19 9.26 14.30
C GLU A 290 -11.34 8.25 13.16
N VAL A 291 -10.24 7.65 12.68
CA VAL A 291 -10.30 6.70 11.56
C VAL A 291 -10.97 5.38 11.97
N CYS A 292 -10.68 4.86 13.17
CA CYS A 292 -11.36 3.67 13.67
C CYS A 292 -12.86 3.89 13.81
N LYS A 293 -13.30 5.01 14.39
CA LYS A 293 -14.70 5.37 14.49
C LYS A 293 -15.37 5.52 13.12
N TRP A 294 -14.69 6.17 12.17
CA TRP A 294 -15.21 6.38 10.83
C TRP A 294 -15.46 5.06 10.09
N ILE A 295 -14.53 4.10 10.21
CA ILE A 295 -14.66 2.79 9.55
C ILE A 295 -15.55 1.80 10.32
N GLY A 296 -16.06 2.17 11.52
CA GLY A 296 -16.95 1.34 12.33
C GLY A 296 -16.24 0.35 13.26
N LEU A 297 -15.05 0.70 13.77
CA LEU A 297 -14.24 -0.09 14.72
C LEU A 297 -14.24 0.50 16.13
#